data_e33bfdabd6cd91bbf7639b5ae8b46df6
#
_entry.id   e33bfdabd6cd91bbf7639b5ae8b46df6
#
_cell.length_a   1.000
_cell.length_b   1.000
_cell.length_c   1.000
_cell.angle_alpha   90.00
_cell.angle_beta   90.00
_cell.angle_gamma   90.00
#
_symmetry.space_group_name_H-M   'P 1'
#
loop_
_entity.id
_entity.type
_entity.pdbx_description
1 polymer ?
#
loop_
_entity_poly.entity_id
_entity_poly.type
_entity_poly.pdbx_seq_one_letter_code
_entity_poly.pdbx_strand_id
1 'polypeptide(L)' 'MKIIRLSKSCISTKEKRSVLEVLNEGFLGMGPYVKKFEQKLSNFFSRDVVCFNSGTAAIHVALQACGIKKNDEVLV' A
#
# COMPACT_ATOMS: atom_id res chain seq x y z
N MET A 1 15.22 4.04 -32.52
CA MET A 1 13.99 4.80 -32.18
C MET A 1 13.89 4.98 -30.68
N LYS A 2 13.68 6.19 -30.23
CA LYS A 2 13.47 6.45 -28.80
C LYS A 2 12.00 6.20 -28.43
N ILE A 3 11.77 5.32 -27.47
CA ILE A 3 10.43 5.01 -26.99
C ILE A 3 10.02 6.04 -25.92
N ILE A 4 8.90 6.69 -26.12
CA ILE A 4 8.29 7.60 -25.14
C ILE A 4 7.25 6.80 -24.36
N ARG A 5 7.46 6.63 -23.06
CA ARG A 5 6.53 5.92 -22.19
C ARG A 5 5.39 6.83 -21.74
N LEU A 6 4.20 6.28 -21.64
CA LEU A 6 3.02 7.00 -21.17
C LEU A 6 3.17 7.43 -19.71
N SER A 7 3.77 6.56 -18.90
CA SER A 7 4.00 6.83 -17.49
C SER A 7 5.28 6.17 -17.00
N LYS A 8 5.85 6.72 -15.95
CA LYS A 8 7.03 6.18 -15.27
C LYS A 8 6.97 6.59 -13.80
N SER A 9 7.36 5.66 -12.90
CA SER A 9 7.45 5.96 -11.48
C SER A 9 8.50 7.04 -11.23
N CYS A 10 8.17 7.99 -10.37
CA CYS A 10 9.09 9.06 -9.97
C CYS A 10 9.81 8.62 -8.70
N ILE A 11 11.08 8.23 -8.85
CA ILE A 11 11.91 7.73 -7.75
C ILE A 11 13.15 8.62 -7.64
N SER A 12 13.29 9.29 -6.51
CA SER A 12 14.44 10.14 -6.22
C SER A 12 15.46 9.40 -5.34
N THR A 13 16.55 10.09 -5.00
CA THR A 13 17.56 9.58 -4.07
C THR A 13 16.99 9.29 -2.68
N LYS A 14 15.98 10.05 -2.25
CA LYS A 14 15.33 9.85 -0.94
C LYS A 14 14.65 8.47 -0.83
N GLU A 15 13.89 8.08 -1.84
CA GLU A 15 13.21 6.78 -1.87
C GLU A 15 14.23 5.64 -1.93
N LYS A 16 15.27 5.79 -2.75
CA LYS A 16 16.34 4.79 -2.85
C LYS A 16 17.05 4.59 -1.53
N ARG A 17 17.34 5.69 -0.81
CA ARG A 17 17.98 5.63 0.51
C ARG A 17 17.09 4.93 1.53
N SER A 18 15.81 5.26 1.59
CA SER A 18 14.86 4.63 2.52
C SER A 18 14.73 3.13 2.27
N VAL A 19 14.68 2.70 1.01
CA VAL A 19 14.63 1.28 0.65
C VAL A 19 15.94 0.58 1.08
N LEU A 20 17.08 1.22 0.86
CA LEU A 20 18.37 0.66 1.26
C LEU A 20 18.46 0.47 2.78
N GLU A 21 17.95 1.43 3.57
CA GLU A 21 17.90 1.29 5.02
C GLU A 21 17.08 0.08 5.46
N VAL A 22 15.90 -0.13 4.86
CA VAL A 22 15.05 -1.29 5.15
C VAL A 22 15.76 -2.60 4.80
N LEU A 23 16.42 -2.66 3.65
CA LEU A 23 17.18 -3.84 3.24
C LEU A 23 18.36 -4.13 4.19
N ASN A 24 19.03 -3.10 4.67
CA ASN A 24 20.13 -3.25 5.63
C ASN A 24 19.64 -3.74 7.00
N GLU A 25 18.46 -3.33 7.43
CA GLU A 25 17.84 -3.80 8.67
C GLU A 25 17.38 -5.26 8.58
N GLY A 26 17.01 -5.72 7.38
CA GLY A 26 16.60 -7.10 7.14
C GLY A 26 15.14 -7.43 7.50
N PHE A 27 14.38 -6.50 8.03
CA PHE A 27 12.96 -6.70 8.34
C PHE A 27 12.09 -6.31 7.13
N LEU A 28 11.89 -7.26 6.22
CA LEU A 28 11.24 -7.03 4.93
C LEU A 28 9.72 -7.23 4.94
N GLY A 29 9.16 -7.68 6.07
CA GLY A 29 7.71 -7.81 6.24
C GLY A 29 7.08 -6.56 6.85
N MET A 30 6.10 -6.77 7.73
CA MET A 30 5.45 -5.68 8.46
C MET A 30 6.39 -5.07 9.50
N GLY A 31 7.16 -4.08 9.06
CA GLY A 31 8.16 -3.41 9.89
C GLY A 31 7.76 -1.99 10.32
N PRO A 32 8.69 -1.25 10.94
CA PRO A 32 8.43 0.10 11.44
C PRO A 32 7.99 1.09 10.35
N TYR A 33 8.48 0.95 9.12
CA TYR A 33 8.13 1.84 8.02
C TYR A 33 6.67 1.69 7.59
N VAL A 34 6.16 0.45 7.56
CA VAL A 34 4.75 0.20 7.25
C VAL A 34 3.85 0.84 8.32
N LYS A 35 4.20 0.67 9.59
CA LYS A 35 3.46 1.28 10.70
C LYS A 35 3.45 2.80 10.61
N LYS A 36 4.59 3.42 10.30
CA LYS A 36 4.68 4.87 10.10
C LYS A 36 3.80 5.33 8.94
N PHE A 37 3.80 4.59 7.85
CA PHE A 37 2.98 4.90 6.68
C PHE A 37 1.49 4.81 7.00
N GLU A 38 1.07 3.73 7.63
CA GLU A 38 -0.31 3.55 8.09
C GLU A 38 -0.73 4.68 9.04
N GLN A 39 0.13 5.05 9.97
CA GLN A 39 -0.16 6.12 10.92
C GLN A 39 -0.29 7.48 10.25
N LYS A 40 0.59 7.81 9.33
CA LYS A 40 0.50 9.07 8.57
C LYS A 40 -0.78 9.15 7.75
N LEU A 41 -1.16 8.06 7.10
CA LEU A 41 -2.42 7.99 6.35
C LEU A 41 -3.63 8.08 7.28
N SER A 42 -3.58 7.40 8.43
CA SER A 42 -4.65 7.47 9.43
C SER A 42 -4.86 8.89 9.94
N ASN A 43 -3.79 9.62 10.19
CA ASN A 43 -3.86 11.01 10.60
C ASN A 43 -4.42 11.90 9.47
N PHE A 44 -3.98 11.66 8.24
CA PHE A 44 -4.45 12.43 7.08
C PHE A 44 -5.94 12.25 6.81
N PHE A 45 -6.42 11.03 6.86
CA PHE A 45 -7.82 10.71 6.58
C PHE A 45 -8.73 10.75 7.82
N SER A 46 -8.16 10.91 9.03
CA SER A 46 -8.90 10.80 10.31
C SER A 46 -9.67 9.47 10.40
N ARG A 47 -9.08 8.39 9.93
CA ARG A 47 -9.61 7.02 9.92
C ARG A 47 -8.49 6.04 10.10
N ASP A 48 -8.79 4.89 10.70
CA ASP A 48 -7.83 3.81 10.77
C ASP A 48 -7.49 3.30 9.37
N VAL A 49 -6.21 3.11 9.09
CA VAL A 49 -5.70 2.66 7.81
C VAL A 49 -4.84 1.42 8.02
N VAL A 50 -5.05 0.43 7.19
CA VAL A 50 -4.25 -0.80 7.15
C VAL A 50 -3.74 -1.02 5.73
N CYS A 51 -2.46 -1.32 5.61
CA CYS A 51 -1.83 -1.59 4.33
C CYS A 51 -1.89 -3.07 3.97
N PHE A 52 -2.05 -3.33 2.68
CA PHE A 52 -2.02 -4.69 2.10
C PHE A 52 -0.95 -4.75 1.02
N ASN A 53 -0.59 -5.96 0.62
CA ASN A 53 0.45 -6.18 -0.39
C ASN A 53 -0.01 -5.93 -1.83
N SER A 54 -1.31 -5.75 -2.04
CA SER A 54 -1.88 -5.41 -3.35
C SER A 54 -3.24 -4.73 -3.19
N GLY A 55 -3.63 -3.96 -4.21
CA GLY A 55 -4.97 -3.37 -4.25
C GLY A 55 -6.07 -4.42 -4.30
N THR A 56 -5.86 -5.52 -5.00
CA THR A 56 -6.79 -6.65 -5.05
C THR A 56 -7.05 -7.24 -3.67
N ALA A 57 -6.00 -7.48 -2.89
CA ALA A 57 -6.12 -7.97 -1.52
C ALA A 57 -6.85 -6.96 -0.63
N ALA A 58 -6.56 -5.67 -0.78
CA ALA A 58 -7.22 -4.60 -0.02
C ALA A 58 -8.72 -4.57 -0.28
N ILE A 59 -9.15 -4.64 -1.54
CA ILE A 59 -10.57 -4.68 -1.92
C ILE A 59 -11.25 -5.93 -1.38
N HIS A 60 -10.61 -7.09 -1.50
CA HIS A 60 -11.15 -8.35 -1.00
C HIS A 60 -11.41 -8.30 0.50
N VAL A 61 -10.43 -7.87 1.27
CA VAL A 61 -10.57 -7.77 2.73
C VAL A 61 -11.56 -6.70 3.13
N ALA A 62 -11.62 -5.57 2.41
CA ALA A 62 -12.62 -4.52 2.66
C ALA A 62 -14.05 -5.05 2.50
N LEU A 63 -14.32 -5.83 1.45
CA LEU A 63 -15.62 -6.46 1.24
C LEU A 63 -15.97 -7.43 2.38
N GLN A 64 -15.01 -8.24 2.82
CA GLN A 64 -15.19 -9.13 3.97
C GLN A 64 -15.49 -8.35 5.25
N ALA A 65 -14.76 -7.26 5.49
CA ALA A 65 -14.95 -6.41 6.65
C ALA A 65 -16.35 -5.75 6.67
N CYS A 66 -16.92 -5.47 5.50
CA CYS A 66 -18.29 -4.95 5.35
C CYS A 66 -19.37 -6.04 5.54
N GLY A 67 -18.98 -7.29 5.75
CA GLY A 67 -19.91 -8.39 5.95
C GLY A 67 -20.51 -8.98 4.68
N ILE A 68 -19.91 -8.73 3.53
CA ILE A 68 -20.34 -9.29 2.24
C ILE A 68 -20.17 -10.81 2.25
N LYS A 69 -21.21 -11.54 1.89
CA LYS A 69 -21.27 -12.99 1.91
C LYS A 69 -21.64 -13.53 0.53
N LYS A 70 -21.59 -14.87 0.40
CA LYS A 70 -22.02 -15.56 -0.82
C LYS A 70 -23.43 -15.13 -1.20
N ASN A 71 -23.65 -14.88 -2.47
CA ASN A 71 -24.90 -14.44 -3.10
C ASN A 71 -25.28 -12.97 -2.81
N ASP A 72 -24.45 -12.21 -2.09
CA ASP A 72 -24.66 -10.78 -1.98
C ASP A 72 -24.31 -10.08 -3.29
N GLU A 73 -25.03 -9.03 -3.62
CA GLU A 73 -24.79 -8.22 -4.81
C GLU A 73 -23.94 -7.00 -4.44
N VAL A 74 -22.94 -6.70 -5.26
CA VAL A 74 -22.06 -5.54 -5.11
C VAL A 74 -22.11 -4.75 -6.41
N LEU A 75 -22.49 -3.49 -6.32
CA LEU A 75 -22.52 -2.59 -7.46
C LEU A 75 -21.11 -2.05 -7.75
N VAL A 76 -20.63 -2.26 -8.96
CA VAL A 76 -19.32 -1.79 -9.40
C VAL A 76 -19.41 -1.03 -10.72
#